data_4b3f47f58fb23de79a58d39b7bef2088
#
_entry.id   4b3f47f58fb23de79a58d39b7bef2088
#
_cell.length_a   1.000
_cell.length_b   1.000
_cell.length_c   1.000
_cell.angle_alpha   90.00
_cell.angle_beta   90.00
_cell.angle_gamma   90.00
#
_symmetry.space_group_name_H-M   'P 1'
#
loop_
_entity.id
_entity.type
_entity.pdbx_description
1 polymer ?
#
loop_
_entity_poly.entity_id
_entity_poly.type
_entity_poly.pdbx_seq_one_letter_code
_entity_poly.pdbx_strand_id
1 'polypeptide(L)'
;TLVGAMLIFGERLNLYQWIGVFMAVISFFMLSRSGKKEGIDFKHDRWIWFVLLAAVLGAVSGLYDKYLMGRFNNMQVQAWYNIYQLFMMGGVLMFLWWPKRKTSTPFRWDWCIILISVFLSAADFVYFYALSMEDSMISFVSMVRRGSVVVSFLFGAMMFHEKNLKSKAIDLLLVLIGMFFLYLGSR
;
A
#
# COMPACT_ATOMS: atom_id res chain seq x y z
N THR A 1 -5.03 2.60 -9.21
CA THR A 1 -3.77 3.14 -9.78
C THR A 1 -3.65 2.80 -11.25
N LEU A 2 -3.75 1.53 -11.68
CA LEU A 2 -3.50 1.06 -13.05
C LEU A 2 -4.35 1.80 -14.10
N VAL A 3 -5.67 1.81 -13.95
CA VAL A 3 -6.58 2.52 -14.88
C VAL A 3 -6.25 4.02 -14.93
N GLY A 4 -5.94 4.62 -13.78
CA GLY A 4 -5.54 6.03 -13.72
C GLY A 4 -4.19 6.28 -14.40
N ALA A 5 -3.22 5.37 -14.27
CA ALA A 5 -1.93 5.46 -14.93
C ALA A 5 -2.05 5.39 -16.46
N MET A 6 -2.91 4.52 -16.97
CA MET A 6 -3.20 4.43 -18.41
C MET A 6 -3.87 5.71 -18.94
N LEU A 7 -4.82 6.29 -18.19
CA LEU A 7 -5.57 7.46 -18.63
C LEU A 7 -4.79 8.77 -18.51
N ILE A 8 -4.01 8.94 -17.43
CA ILE A 8 -3.32 10.20 -17.12
C ILE A 8 -1.92 10.24 -17.73
N PHE A 9 -1.17 9.13 -17.62
CA PHE A 9 0.22 9.06 -18.07
C PHE A 9 0.39 8.35 -19.42
N GLY A 10 -0.70 7.83 -20.01
CA GLY A 10 -0.63 7.11 -21.28
C GLY A 10 0.16 5.80 -21.20
N GLU A 11 0.33 5.23 -19.99
CA GLU A 11 1.03 3.95 -19.84
C GLU A 11 0.33 2.87 -20.66
N ARG A 12 1.07 2.25 -21.61
CA ARG A 12 0.56 1.13 -22.40
C ARG A 12 1.08 -0.15 -21.80
N LEU A 13 0.15 -1.00 -21.38
CA LEU A 13 0.49 -2.30 -20.82
C LEU A 13 0.74 -3.31 -21.95
N ASN A 14 1.87 -3.99 -21.84
CA ASN A 14 2.19 -5.12 -22.70
C ASN A 14 1.37 -6.35 -22.26
N LEU A 15 1.27 -7.37 -23.12
CA LEU A 15 0.51 -8.59 -22.86
C LEU A 15 0.95 -9.28 -21.55
N TYR A 16 2.23 -9.31 -21.25
CA TYR A 16 2.77 -9.84 -19.99
C TYR A 16 2.27 -9.06 -18.78
N GLN A 17 2.17 -7.75 -18.87
CA GLN A 17 1.66 -6.89 -17.80
C GLN A 17 0.17 -7.11 -17.57
N TRP A 18 -0.61 -7.34 -18.63
CA TRP A 18 -2.02 -7.70 -18.51
C TRP A 18 -2.22 -9.04 -17.78
N ILE A 19 -1.38 -10.04 -18.06
CA ILE A 19 -1.40 -11.32 -17.33
C ILE A 19 -1.11 -11.08 -15.85
N GLY A 20 -0.09 -10.28 -15.51
CA GLY A 20 0.25 -9.94 -14.13
C GLY A 20 -0.89 -9.26 -13.38
N VAL A 21 -1.59 -8.32 -14.03
CA VAL A 21 -2.75 -7.65 -13.47
C VAL A 21 -3.90 -8.64 -13.22
N PHE A 22 -4.18 -9.51 -14.17
CA PHE A 22 -5.24 -10.50 -14.05
C PHE A 22 -4.98 -11.47 -12.90
N MET A 23 -3.73 -11.91 -12.73
CA MET A 23 -3.32 -12.75 -11.60
C MET A 23 -3.50 -12.02 -10.25
N ALA A 24 -3.15 -10.74 -10.19
CA ALA A 24 -3.36 -9.93 -8.98
C ALA A 24 -4.85 -9.78 -8.62
N VAL A 25 -5.72 -9.63 -9.62
CA VAL A 25 -7.18 -9.57 -9.41
C VAL A 25 -7.70 -10.93 -8.90
N ILE A 26 -7.26 -12.04 -9.48
CA ILE A 26 -7.64 -13.38 -9.00
C ILE A 26 -7.19 -13.58 -7.55
N SER A 27 -5.96 -13.23 -7.22
CA SER A 27 -5.44 -13.32 -5.85
C SER A 27 -6.32 -12.51 -4.89
N PHE A 28 -6.70 -11.30 -5.26
CA PHE A 28 -7.60 -10.49 -4.44
C PHE A 28 -8.96 -11.16 -4.18
N PHE A 29 -9.54 -11.80 -5.20
CA PHE A 29 -10.78 -12.55 -5.04
C PHE A 29 -10.62 -13.78 -4.15
N MET A 30 -9.50 -14.49 -4.27
CA MET A 30 -9.22 -15.66 -3.41
C MET A 30 -9.02 -15.23 -1.96
N LEU A 31 -8.29 -14.15 -1.71
CA LEU A 31 -8.10 -13.57 -0.37
C LEU A 31 -9.44 -13.15 0.25
N SER A 32 -10.32 -12.53 -0.56
CA SER A 32 -11.68 -12.16 -0.14
C SER A 32 -12.52 -13.38 0.27
N ARG A 33 -12.39 -14.48 -0.44
CA ARG A 33 -13.07 -15.75 -0.10
C ARG A 33 -12.47 -16.43 1.13
N SER A 34 -11.16 -16.32 1.34
CA SER A 34 -10.48 -16.83 2.53
C SER A 34 -10.92 -16.08 3.78
N GLY A 35 -11.10 -14.77 3.70
CA GLY A 35 -11.61 -13.92 4.80
C GLY A 35 -13.02 -14.31 5.26
N LYS A 36 -13.88 -14.82 4.37
CA LYS A 36 -15.20 -15.35 4.75
C LYS A 36 -15.11 -16.52 5.74
N LYS A 37 -14.09 -17.36 5.63
CA LYS A 37 -13.88 -18.48 6.56
C LYS A 37 -13.46 -17.99 7.96
N GLU A 38 -12.98 -16.76 8.07
CA GLU A 38 -12.60 -16.10 9.33
C GLU A 38 -13.74 -15.24 9.93
N GLY A 39 -14.96 -15.30 9.34
CA GLY A 39 -16.15 -14.63 9.88
C GLY A 39 -16.37 -13.19 9.37
N ILE A 40 -15.62 -12.76 8.35
CA ILE A 40 -15.79 -11.43 7.76
C ILE A 40 -16.85 -11.50 6.64
N ASP A 41 -18.00 -10.88 6.86
CA ASP A 41 -19.07 -10.81 5.85
C ASP A 41 -18.91 -9.59 4.96
N PHE A 42 -18.25 -9.77 3.80
CA PHE A 42 -17.93 -8.71 2.85
C PHE A 42 -19.15 -7.97 2.26
N LYS A 43 -20.37 -8.52 2.39
CA LYS A 43 -21.57 -7.90 1.81
C LYS A 43 -22.30 -6.95 2.77
N HIS A 44 -22.22 -7.17 4.07
CA HIS A 44 -23.03 -6.45 5.06
C HIS A 44 -22.22 -5.56 5.99
N ASP A 45 -20.89 -5.58 5.92
CA ASP A 45 -20.05 -4.81 6.83
C ASP A 45 -19.77 -3.41 6.27
N ARG A 46 -20.22 -2.37 7.00
CA ARG A 46 -19.99 -0.96 6.64
C ARG A 46 -18.51 -0.60 6.58
N TRP A 47 -17.66 -1.29 7.32
CA TRP A 47 -16.21 -1.06 7.33
C TRP A 47 -15.55 -1.34 5.98
N ILE A 48 -16.12 -2.22 5.18
CA ILE A 48 -15.62 -2.55 3.84
C ILE A 48 -15.71 -1.36 2.89
N TRP A 49 -16.77 -0.56 3.01
CA TRP A 49 -16.91 0.67 2.23
C TRP A 49 -15.81 1.69 2.58
N PHE A 50 -15.42 1.80 3.85
CA PHE A 50 -14.31 2.65 4.26
C PHE A 50 -12.96 2.13 3.72
N VAL A 51 -12.75 0.81 3.71
CA VAL A 51 -11.56 0.20 3.12
C VAL A 51 -11.51 0.43 1.60
N LEU A 52 -12.65 0.29 0.91
CA LEU A 52 -12.74 0.59 -0.52
C LEU A 52 -12.42 2.07 -0.79
N LEU A 53 -13.01 2.97 -0.03
CA LEU A 53 -12.75 4.41 -0.14
C LEU A 53 -11.27 4.71 0.10
N ALA A 54 -10.67 4.14 1.14
CA ALA A 54 -9.24 4.29 1.44
C ALA A 54 -8.37 3.77 0.28
N ALA A 55 -8.75 2.65 -0.35
CA ALA A 55 -8.03 2.10 -1.50
C ALA A 55 -8.12 3.02 -2.73
N VAL A 56 -9.28 3.63 -2.99
CA VAL A 56 -9.47 4.60 -4.08
C VAL A 56 -8.65 5.86 -3.81
N LEU A 57 -8.75 6.43 -2.60
CA LEU A 57 -7.97 7.61 -2.22
C LEU A 57 -6.46 7.35 -2.28
N GLY A 58 -6.01 6.17 -1.84
CA GLY A 58 -4.62 5.76 -1.96
C GLY A 58 -4.16 5.60 -3.42
N ALA A 59 -5.05 5.18 -4.31
CA ALA A 59 -4.76 5.13 -5.74
C ALA A 59 -4.61 6.53 -6.35
N VAL A 60 -5.50 7.46 -5.99
CA VAL A 60 -5.43 8.87 -6.43
C VAL A 60 -4.16 9.54 -5.89
N SER A 61 -3.84 9.32 -4.62
CA SER A 61 -2.60 9.82 -4.02
C SER A 61 -1.36 9.33 -4.77
N GLY A 62 -1.28 8.03 -5.07
CA GLY A 62 -0.13 7.50 -5.83
C GLY A 62 0.02 8.06 -7.24
N LEU A 63 -1.10 8.37 -7.92
CA LEU A 63 -1.06 9.05 -9.23
C LEU A 63 -0.59 10.50 -9.08
N TYR A 64 -1.03 11.17 -8.03
CA TYR A 64 -0.61 12.53 -7.73
C TYR A 64 0.88 12.60 -7.36
N ASP A 65 1.38 11.62 -6.61
CA ASP A 65 2.82 11.50 -6.31
C ASP A 65 3.66 11.42 -7.59
N LYS A 66 3.25 10.59 -8.56
CA LYS A 66 3.93 10.49 -9.87
C LYS A 66 3.91 11.81 -10.63
N TYR A 67 2.78 12.52 -10.61
CA TYR A 67 2.65 13.83 -11.25
C TYR A 67 3.60 14.85 -10.62
N LEU A 68 3.70 14.87 -9.29
CA LEU A 68 4.61 15.76 -8.57
C LEU A 68 6.08 15.44 -8.86
N MET A 69 6.45 14.15 -8.93
CA MET A 69 7.81 13.73 -9.25
C MET A 69 8.27 14.15 -10.65
N GLY A 70 7.34 14.33 -11.60
CA GLY A 70 7.64 14.87 -12.92
C GLY A 70 7.90 16.38 -12.95
N ARG A 71 7.59 17.12 -11.87
CA ARG A 71 7.71 18.58 -11.81
C ARG A 71 8.65 19.12 -10.74
N PHE A 72 8.83 18.38 -9.66
CA PHE A 72 9.59 18.80 -8.49
C PHE A 72 10.65 17.77 -8.12
N ASN A 73 11.68 18.22 -7.42
CA ASN A 73 12.71 17.34 -6.94
C ASN A 73 12.16 16.42 -5.82
N ASN A 74 12.59 15.16 -5.81
CA ASN A 74 12.23 14.14 -4.83
C ASN A 74 12.32 14.64 -3.36
N MET A 75 13.43 15.28 -2.99
CA MET A 75 13.62 15.84 -1.66
C MET A 75 12.59 16.90 -1.28
N GLN A 76 12.22 17.76 -2.23
CA GLN A 76 11.22 18.80 -1.99
C GLN A 76 9.85 18.21 -1.75
N VAL A 77 9.43 17.24 -2.57
CA VAL A 77 8.11 16.59 -2.43
C VAL A 77 8.03 15.86 -1.10
N GLN A 78 9.08 15.11 -0.73
CA GLN A 78 9.10 14.38 0.54
C GLN A 78 9.07 15.33 1.75
N ALA A 79 9.82 16.42 1.71
CA ALA A 79 9.83 17.40 2.80
C ALA A 79 8.44 18.02 2.99
N TRP A 80 7.79 18.47 1.92
CA TRP A 80 6.44 19.02 1.99
C TRP A 80 5.40 17.99 2.42
N TYR A 81 5.49 16.76 1.93
CA TYR A 81 4.63 15.66 2.35
C TYR A 81 4.71 15.45 3.87
N ASN A 82 5.91 15.35 4.43
CA ASN A 82 6.12 15.17 5.86
C ASN A 82 5.60 16.37 6.68
N ILE A 83 5.78 17.61 6.19
CA ILE A 83 5.25 18.80 6.84
C ILE A 83 3.72 18.77 6.88
N TYR A 84 3.05 18.53 5.76
CA TYR A 84 1.59 18.43 5.72
C TYR A 84 1.07 17.28 6.59
N GLN A 85 1.73 16.14 6.57
CA GLN A 85 1.37 15.00 7.41
C GLN A 85 1.49 15.35 8.91
N LEU A 86 2.53 16.06 9.31
CA LEU A 86 2.72 16.51 10.68
C LEU A 86 1.56 17.41 11.13
N PHE A 87 1.18 18.39 10.31
CA PHE A 87 0.06 19.29 10.63
C PHE A 87 -1.28 18.56 10.67
N MET A 88 -1.55 17.69 9.70
CA MET A 88 -2.80 16.91 9.67
C MET A 88 -2.90 15.97 10.86
N MET A 89 -1.85 15.19 11.13
CA MET A 89 -1.84 14.25 12.26
C MET A 89 -1.83 14.99 13.61
N GLY A 90 -1.14 16.12 13.70
CA GLY A 90 -1.17 17.01 14.87
C GLY A 90 -2.58 17.51 15.14
N GLY A 91 -3.32 17.93 14.12
CA GLY A 91 -4.73 18.31 14.21
C GLY A 91 -5.62 17.15 14.69
N VAL A 92 -5.48 15.98 14.09
CA VAL A 92 -6.22 14.77 14.50
C VAL A 92 -5.94 14.42 15.96
N LEU A 93 -4.68 14.46 16.39
CA LEU A 93 -4.31 14.23 17.79
C LEU A 93 -4.93 15.27 18.72
N MET A 94 -4.90 16.54 18.34
CA MET A 94 -5.43 17.63 19.17
C MET A 94 -6.95 17.57 19.32
N PHE A 95 -7.69 17.26 18.24
CA PHE A 95 -9.16 17.26 18.26
C PHE A 95 -9.76 15.93 18.70
N LEU A 96 -9.16 14.79 18.37
CA LEU A 96 -9.74 13.48 18.66
C LEU A 96 -9.16 12.79 19.89
N TRP A 97 -7.84 12.85 20.07
CA TRP A 97 -7.18 12.13 21.17
C TRP A 97 -7.08 12.98 22.44
N TRP A 98 -6.72 14.26 22.35
CA TRP A 98 -6.50 15.11 23.51
C TRP A 98 -7.69 15.19 24.47
N PRO A 99 -8.96 15.35 24.01
CA PRO A 99 -10.12 15.35 24.90
C PRO A 99 -10.35 14.00 25.60
N LYS A 100 -9.99 12.90 24.94
CA LYS A 100 -10.24 11.53 25.42
C LYS A 100 -9.00 10.84 26.01
N ARG A 101 -7.90 11.55 26.19
CA ARG A 101 -6.60 10.96 26.61
C ARG A 101 -6.66 10.20 27.95
N LYS A 102 -7.57 10.56 28.85
CA LYS A 102 -7.73 9.92 30.16
C LYS A 102 -8.64 8.69 30.14
N THR A 103 -9.54 8.61 29.18
CA THR A 103 -10.59 7.56 29.11
C THR A 103 -10.32 6.53 28.02
N SER A 104 -9.59 6.88 26.97
CA SER A 104 -9.32 5.99 25.84
C SER A 104 -7.98 5.26 26.05
N THR A 105 -6.92 5.70 25.41
CA THR A 105 -5.60 5.05 25.46
C THR A 105 -4.58 5.99 26.07
N PRO A 106 -4.05 5.71 27.28
CA PRO A 106 -2.96 6.51 27.84
C PRO A 106 -1.72 6.38 26.94
N PHE A 107 -1.05 7.50 26.70
CA PHE A 107 0.19 7.51 25.94
C PHE A 107 1.26 6.70 26.71
N ARG A 108 1.78 5.68 26.05
CA ARG A 108 2.95 4.94 26.52
C ARG A 108 4.08 5.16 25.53
N TRP A 109 5.19 5.64 26.04
CA TRP A 109 6.38 5.79 25.21
C TRP A 109 6.97 4.40 24.91
N ASP A 110 7.22 4.13 23.62
CA ASP A 110 7.85 2.90 23.18
C ASP A 110 8.94 3.23 22.15
N TRP A 111 10.10 2.66 22.29
CA TRP A 111 11.22 2.80 21.35
C TRP A 111 10.87 2.30 19.95
N CYS A 112 9.94 1.36 19.84
CA CYS A 112 9.43 0.88 18.55
C CYS A 112 8.84 2.01 17.70
N ILE A 113 8.30 3.08 18.30
CA ILE A 113 7.74 4.24 17.57
C ILE A 113 8.84 4.92 16.76
N ILE A 114 10.03 5.13 17.34
CA ILE A 114 11.15 5.75 16.65
C ILE A 114 11.64 4.85 15.51
N LEU A 115 11.81 3.56 15.78
CA LEU A 115 12.23 2.59 14.76
C LEU A 115 11.26 2.56 13.57
N ILE A 116 9.97 2.49 13.83
CA ILE A 116 8.93 2.52 12.79
C ILE A 116 9.03 3.81 11.97
N SER A 117 9.20 4.96 12.62
CA SER A 117 9.29 6.26 11.94
C SER A 117 10.50 6.36 11.03
N VAL A 118 11.67 5.88 11.47
CA VAL A 118 12.90 5.87 10.68
C VAL A 118 12.75 4.96 9.46
N PHE A 119 12.28 3.72 9.65
CA PHE A 119 12.09 2.78 8.54
C PHE A 119 11.02 3.24 7.56
N LEU A 120 9.94 3.86 8.05
CA LEU A 120 8.88 4.40 7.20
C LEU A 120 9.40 5.55 6.33
N SER A 121 10.14 6.49 6.94
CA SER A 121 10.74 7.61 6.21
C SER A 121 11.75 7.15 5.16
N ALA A 122 12.56 6.14 5.48
CA ALA A 122 13.50 5.54 4.53
C ALA A 122 12.75 4.84 3.37
N ALA A 123 11.68 4.12 3.67
CA ALA A 123 10.84 3.47 2.65
C ALA A 123 10.16 4.47 1.73
N ASP A 124 9.64 5.58 2.27
CA ASP A 124 9.04 6.65 1.47
C ASP A 124 10.08 7.35 0.59
N PHE A 125 11.30 7.56 1.10
CA PHE A 125 12.39 8.11 0.30
C PHE A 125 12.71 7.23 -0.92
N VAL A 126 12.87 5.92 -0.71
CA VAL A 126 13.13 4.96 -1.79
C VAL A 126 11.95 4.90 -2.78
N TYR A 127 10.73 4.98 -2.27
CA TYR A 127 9.54 5.02 -3.12
C TYR A 127 9.49 6.24 -4.03
N PHE A 128 9.71 7.43 -3.48
CA PHE A 128 9.75 8.66 -4.28
C PHE A 128 10.93 8.68 -5.25
N TYR A 129 12.07 8.16 -4.83
CA TYR A 129 13.22 8.01 -5.72
C TYR A 129 12.91 7.10 -6.91
N ALA A 130 12.26 5.98 -6.66
CA ALA A 130 11.84 5.07 -7.73
C ALA A 130 10.82 5.72 -8.69
N LEU A 131 9.91 6.56 -8.18
CA LEU A 131 8.96 7.30 -9.01
C LEU A 131 9.60 8.44 -9.81
N SER A 132 10.71 8.99 -9.37
CA SER A 132 11.41 10.09 -10.05
C SER A 132 12.22 9.63 -11.26
N MET A 133 12.44 8.34 -11.44
CA MET A 133 13.10 7.81 -12.63
C MET A 133 12.21 7.97 -13.86
N GLU A 134 12.76 8.49 -14.95
CA GLU A 134 12.01 8.84 -16.17
C GLU A 134 11.28 7.64 -16.79
N ASP A 135 11.90 6.46 -16.78
CA ASP A 135 11.34 5.22 -17.33
C ASP A 135 10.48 4.43 -16.32
N SER A 136 10.23 4.98 -15.13
CA SER A 136 9.48 4.24 -14.11
C SER A 136 7.98 4.19 -14.40
N MET A 137 7.43 2.99 -14.54
CA MET A 137 5.98 2.77 -14.58
C MET A 137 5.43 2.81 -13.15
N ILE A 138 4.48 3.72 -12.90
CA ILE A 138 3.82 3.82 -11.59
C ILE A 138 3.12 2.50 -11.21
N SER A 139 2.58 1.81 -12.19
CA SER A 139 1.92 0.51 -12.01
C SER A 139 2.90 -0.51 -11.41
N PHE A 140 4.13 -0.56 -11.92
CA PHE A 140 5.18 -1.45 -11.41
C PHE A 140 5.64 -1.06 -10.01
N VAL A 141 5.95 0.21 -9.77
CA VAL A 141 6.39 0.72 -8.45
C VAL A 141 5.33 0.48 -7.39
N SER A 142 4.06 0.75 -7.72
CA SER A 142 2.92 0.47 -6.82
C SER A 142 2.80 -1.01 -6.48
N MET A 143 3.08 -1.90 -7.43
CA MET A 143 2.98 -3.33 -7.21
C MET A 143 4.12 -3.86 -6.34
N VAL A 144 5.34 -3.39 -6.58
CA VAL A 144 6.51 -3.73 -5.73
C VAL A 144 6.31 -3.25 -4.29
N ARG A 145 5.77 -2.04 -4.10
CA ARG A 145 5.43 -1.54 -2.76
C ARG A 145 4.45 -2.46 -2.04
N ARG A 146 3.50 -3.05 -2.74
CA ARG A 146 2.56 -4.04 -2.17
C ARG A 146 3.22 -5.39 -1.87
N GLY A 147 4.38 -5.67 -2.43
CA GLY A 147 5.17 -6.85 -2.10
C GLY A 147 5.60 -6.93 -0.63
N SER A 148 5.54 -5.82 0.12
CA SER A 148 5.73 -5.80 1.58
C SER A 148 4.77 -6.75 2.32
N VAL A 149 3.61 -7.06 1.73
CA VAL A 149 2.65 -8.04 2.27
C VAL A 149 3.29 -9.43 2.39
N VAL A 150 4.23 -9.79 1.48
CA VAL A 150 4.99 -11.04 1.55
C VAL A 150 5.77 -11.14 2.85
N VAL A 151 6.49 -10.06 3.16
CA VAL A 151 7.32 -9.99 4.37
C VAL A 151 6.43 -10.05 5.62
N SER A 152 5.36 -9.26 5.64
CA SER A 152 4.38 -9.27 6.74
C SER A 152 3.74 -10.65 6.94
N PHE A 153 3.42 -11.35 5.84
CA PHE A 153 2.87 -12.70 5.91
C PHE A 153 3.87 -13.69 6.49
N LEU A 154 5.12 -13.66 6.03
CA LEU A 154 6.15 -14.56 6.54
C LEU A 154 6.37 -14.36 8.04
N PHE A 155 6.50 -13.12 8.49
CA PHE A 155 6.62 -12.82 9.92
C PHE A 155 5.36 -13.20 10.69
N GLY A 156 4.17 -12.91 10.18
CA GLY A 156 2.90 -13.30 10.78
C GLY A 156 2.77 -14.82 10.94
N ALA A 157 3.11 -15.57 9.89
CA ALA A 157 3.09 -17.02 9.89
C ALA A 157 4.06 -17.62 10.91
N MET A 158 5.27 -17.05 11.02
CA MET A 158 6.32 -17.56 11.94
C MET A 158 6.05 -17.17 13.40
N MET A 159 5.60 -15.94 13.66
CA MET A 159 5.46 -15.44 15.04
C MET A 159 4.09 -15.73 15.65
N PHE A 160 3.02 -15.69 14.87
CA PHE A 160 1.64 -15.76 15.41
C PHE A 160 0.95 -17.10 15.15
N HIS A 161 1.62 -18.09 14.53
CA HIS A 161 1.05 -19.41 14.23
C HIS A 161 -0.35 -19.30 13.60
N GLU A 162 -0.50 -18.44 12.57
CA GLU A 162 -1.78 -18.14 11.94
C GLU A 162 -2.48 -19.39 11.40
N LYS A 163 -3.80 -19.40 11.54
CA LYS A 163 -4.66 -20.44 10.97
C LYS A 163 -4.82 -20.19 9.45
N ASN A 164 -4.99 -21.25 8.66
CA ASN A 164 -5.18 -21.19 7.19
C ASN A 164 -3.96 -20.70 6.36
N LEU A 165 -2.74 -20.99 6.83
CA LEU A 165 -1.50 -20.64 6.15
C LEU A 165 -1.45 -21.07 4.68
N LYS A 166 -1.98 -22.25 4.34
CA LYS A 166 -1.97 -22.76 2.96
C LYS A 166 -2.74 -21.87 1.99
N SER A 167 -3.93 -21.40 2.38
CA SER A 167 -4.73 -20.53 1.51
C SER A 167 -4.06 -19.18 1.32
N LYS A 168 -3.58 -18.58 2.42
CA LYS A 168 -2.85 -17.28 2.38
C LYS A 168 -1.53 -17.39 1.60
N ALA A 169 -0.83 -18.53 1.69
CA ALA A 169 0.39 -18.76 0.93
C ALA A 169 0.13 -18.86 -0.58
N ILE A 170 -0.96 -19.50 -0.99
CA ILE A 170 -1.35 -19.56 -2.40
C ILE A 170 -1.68 -18.17 -2.94
N ASP A 171 -2.43 -17.37 -2.18
CA ASP A 171 -2.76 -15.99 -2.55
C ASP A 171 -1.50 -15.15 -2.72
N LEU A 172 -0.56 -15.30 -1.78
CA LEU A 172 0.72 -14.61 -1.81
C LEU A 172 1.57 -15.01 -3.03
N LEU A 173 1.61 -16.31 -3.34
CA LEU A 173 2.32 -16.86 -4.49
C LEU A 173 1.74 -16.30 -5.81
N LEU A 174 0.42 -16.17 -5.91
CA LEU A 174 -0.23 -15.54 -7.06
C LEU A 174 0.17 -14.06 -7.21
N VAL A 175 0.25 -13.31 -6.12
CA VAL A 175 0.74 -11.92 -6.13
C VAL A 175 2.19 -11.86 -6.62
N LEU A 176 3.05 -12.75 -6.13
CA LEU A 176 4.47 -12.82 -6.54
C LEU A 176 4.63 -13.14 -8.03
N ILE A 177 3.85 -14.11 -8.53
CA ILE A 177 3.85 -14.45 -9.96
C ILE A 177 3.34 -13.25 -10.78
N GLY A 178 2.27 -12.58 -10.32
CA GLY A 178 1.77 -11.36 -10.95
C GLY A 178 2.83 -10.25 -11.03
N MET A 179 3.61 -10.04 -9.95
CA MET A 179 4.74 -9.10 -9.93
C MET A 179 5.83 -9.50 -10.92
N PHE A 180 6.14 -10.78 -11.00
CA PHE A 180 7.15 -11.29 -11.94
C PHE A 180 6.74 -11.04 -13.41
N PHE A 181 5.48 -11.27 -13.76
CA PHE A 181 4.97 -10.95 -15.11
C PHE A 181 4.96 -9.45 -15.40
N LEU A 182 4.67 -8.61 -14.41
CA LEU A 182 4.79 -7.16 -14.57
C LEU A 182 6.25 -6.73 -14.81
N TYR A 183 7.18 -7.33 -14.10
CA TYR A 183 8.60 -7.08 -14.29
C TYR A 183 9.08 -7.51 -15.69
N LEU A 184 8.66 -8.69 -16.17
CA LEU A 184 9.00 -9.14 -17.53
C LEU A 184 8.45 -8.21 -18.61
N GLY A 185 7.27 -7.66 -18.39
CA GLY A 185 6.64 -6.73 -19.32
C GLY A 185 7.21 -5.31 -19.27
N SER A 186 7.96 -4.95 -18.23
CA SER A 186 8.60 -3.63 -18.10
C SER A 186 9.98 -3.55 -18.75
N ARG A 187 10.51 -4.69 -19.21
CA ARG A 187 11.71 -4.77 -20.05
C ARG A 187 11.34 -4.69 -21.52
#